data_d24fe3ea5fc6bf91d804803d98338c7f
#
_entry.id   d24fe3ea5fc6bf91d804803d98338c7f
#
_cell.length_a   1.000
_cell.length_b   1.000
_cell.length_c   1.000
_cell.angle_alpha   90.00
_cell.angle_beta   90.00
_cell.angle_gamma   90.00
#
_symmetry.space_group_name_H-M   'P 1'
#
loop_
_entity.id
_entity.type
_entity.pdbx_description
1 polymer ?
#
loop_
_entity_poly.entity_id
_entity_poly.type
_entity_poly.pdbx_seq_one_letter_code
_entity_poly.pdbx_strand_id
1 'polypeptide(L)'
;LNLVPHFSVVESIFVGQELSGFMGLRLREMKARARKVLVDTLGVDLSLGTLIRDLSPAERKIVQIARALVIEGAKLVVFDEPTAPLASAEVKKVLEVIQRLKREGISVVYVSHYLAEIVELCDRVTVFRNGKNAGSIDSPDPNSMAELIHMIVGRQLEDMYPERNGTPTTDVLSAEHLGDGRKFSQISFSVRKGEIVGLAGVLGAGCEEIVDCLVGLRPIREGQVKLGDKRVTLRSPAKALKHGLVLIPRDRRNDGLVLDMSVTQNITLSTLSDVASWGMISHKKSLPRAQAMIKALDIRPVDPQRKARYLSGGNQQKVVLARSLEAKAQMFIFDEPTVGVDVGAKSEIYRIIRKLAEKGSGVLVSSNEPAELLGLCDRILVVVRGKIVSEHLSGELTRDQLIEIMTGGIA
;
A
#
# COMPACT_ATOMS: atom_id res chain seq x y z
N LEU A 1 2.87 -19.81 2.35
CA LEU A 1 2.75 -21.04 1.54
C LEU A 1 1.80 -20.77 0.38
N ASN A 2 2.26 -20.84 -0.86
CA ASN A 2 1.42 -20.62 -2.03
C ASN A 2 0.46 -21.82 -2.19
N LEU A 3 -0.82 -21.53 -2.40
CA LEU A 3 -1.82 -22.54 -2.78
C LEU A 3 -1.77 -22.77 -4.29
N VAL A 4 -2.05 -24.00 -4.72
CA VAL A 4 -2.12 -24.34 -6.14
C VAL A 4 -3.52 -24.06 -6.66
N PRO A 5 -3.71 -23.16 -7.65
CA PRO A 5 -5.05 -22.70 -8.07
C PRO A 5 -6.00 -23.78 -8.57
N HIS A 6 -5.45 -24.86 -9.13
CA HIS A 6 -6.23 -25.96 -9.72
C HIS A 6 -6.51 -27.11 -8.74
N PHE A 7 -6.01 -27.02 -7.50
CA PHE A 7 -6.32 -28.01 -6.48
C PHE A 7 -7.65 -27.70 -5.81
N SER A 8 -8.35 -28.73 -5.38
CA SER A 8 -9.50 -28.62 -4.49
C SER A 8 -9.06 -28.22 -3.08
N VAL A 9 -10.02 -27.78 -2.26
CA VAL A 9 -9.79 -27.46 -0.84
C VAL A 9 -9.14 -28.64 -0.11
N VAL A 10 -9.66 -29.86 -0.28
CA VAL A 10 -9.12 -31.05 0.40
C VAL A 10 -7.70 -31.37 -0.06
N GLU A 11 -7.42 -31.31 -1.36
CA GLU A 11 -6.07 -31.54 -1.88
C GLU A 11 -5.10 -30.49 -1.35
N SER A 12 -5.51 -29.22 -1.29
CA SER A 12 -4.68 -28.13 -0.78
C SER A 12 -4.37 -28.24 0.71
N ILE A 13 -5.32 -28.73 1.51
CA ILE A 13 -5.12 -28.97 2.94
C ILE A 13 -4.08 -30.07 3.18
N PHE A 14 -4.08 -31.12 2.36
CA PHE A 14 -3.22 -32.29 2.54
C PHE A 14 -1.96 -32.30 1.69
N VAL A 15 -1.69 -31.27 0.89
CA VAL A 15 -0.46 -31.20 0.07
C VAL A 15 0.78 -31.46 0.93
N GLY A 16 1.54 -32.52 0.55
CA GLY A 16 2.75 -32.96 1.25
C GLY A 16 2.49 -33.73 2.55
N GLN A 17 1.23 -34.09 2.83
CA GLN A 17 0.78 -34.86 3.99
C GLN A 17 -0.39 -35.77 3.61
N GLU A 18 -0.39 -36.25 2.37
CA GLU A 18 -1.45 -37.08 1.83
C GLU A 18 -1.54 -38.38 2.60
N LEU A 19 -2.75 -38.77 2.98
CA LEU A 19 -3.00 -40.06 3.61
C LEU A 19 -3.05 -41.12 2.52
N SER A 20 -2.03 -41.96 2.44
CA SER A 20 -1.92 -43.05 1.49
C SER A 20 -2.15 -44.42 2.14
N GLY A 21 -2.61 -45.39 1.35
CA GLY A 21 -2.76 -46.76 1.70
C GLY A 21 -2.36 -47.69 0.54
N PHE A 22 -2.50 -48.99 0.70
CA PHE A 22 -2.13 -49.96 -0.32
C PHE A 22 -2.83 -49.75 -1.69
N MET A 23 -4.05 -49.18 -1.69
CA MET A 23 -4.85 -48.91 -2.89
C MET A 23 -4.84 -47.43 -3.34
N GLY A 24 -3.86 -46.62 -2.90
CA GLY A 24 -3.75 -45.21 -3.22
C GLY A 24 -4.19 -44.25 -2.09
N LEU A 25 -4.68 -43.06 -2.46
CA LEU A 25 -5.04 -42.02 -1.48
C LEU A 25 -6.32 -42.38 -0.70
N ARG A 26 -6.29 -42.19 0.63
CA ARG A 26 -7.45 -42.37 1.52
C ARG A 26 -8.36 -41.14 1.51
N LEU A 27 -8.95 -40.80 0.36
CA LEU A 27 -9.74 -39.59 0.16
C LEU A 27 -10.90 -39.39 1.16
N ARG A 28 -11.55 -40.50 1.57
CA ARG A 28 -12.65 -40.43 2.57
C ARG A 28 -12.14 -39.94 3.92
N GLU A 29 -11.00 -40.47 4.36
CA GLU A 29 -10.36 -40.06 5.63
C GLU A 29 -9.83 -38.64 5.55
N MET A 30 -9.19 -38.26 4.45
CA MET A 30 -8.74 -36.87 4.20
C MET A 30 -9.92 -35.90 4.25
N LYS A 31 -11.04 -36.19 3.60
CA LYS A 31 -12.26 -35.38 3.66
C LYS A 31 -12.83 -35.25 5.07
N ALA A 32 -12.88 -36.36 5.83
CA ALA A 32 -13.37 -36.33 7.20
C ALA A 32 -12.48 -35.46 8.12
N ARG A 33 -11.15 -35.60 8.04
CA ARG A 33 -10.20 -34.77 8.81
C ARG A 33 -10.24 -33.32 8.38
N ALA A 34 -10.27 -33.04 7.08
CA ALA A 34 -10.40 -31.65 6.59
C ALA A 34 -11.69 -30.99 7.09
N ARG A 35 -12.80 -31.69 7.06
CA ARG A 35 -14.08 -31.19 7.55
C ARG A 35 -14.04 -30.92 9.07
N LYS A 36 -13.45 -31.84 9.84
CA LYS A 36 -13.25 -31.66 11.27
C LYS A 36 -12.45 -30.37 11.57
N VAL A 37 -11.34 -30.15 10.90
CA VAL A 37 -10.53 -28.93 11.08
C VAL A 37 -11.31 -27.69 10.68
N LEU A 38 -11.95 -27.67 9.50
CA LEU A 38 -12.66 -26.51 9.01
C LEU A 38 -13.87 -26.17 9.87
N VAL A 39 -14.73 -27.15 10.19
CA VAL A 39 -15.99 -26.90 10.90
C VAL A 39 -15.79 -26.87 12.41
N ASP A 40 -15.15 -27.91 12.98
CA ASP A 40 -15.08 -28.04 14.44
C ASP A 40 -14.03 -27.08 15.04
N THR A 41 -12.85 -26.95 14.38
CA THR A 41 -11.78 -26.11 14.90
C THR A 41 -11.87 -24.66 14.42
N LEU A 42 -12.10 -24.42 13.11
CA LEU A 42 -12.09 -23.05 12.56
C LEU A 42 -13.49 -22.43 12.49
N GLY A 43 -14.57 -23.23 12.58
CA GLY A 43 -15.94 -22.74 12.52
C GLY A 43 -16.39 -22.29 11.13
N VAL A 44 -15.75 -22.78 10.07
CA VAL A 44 -16.00 -22.38 8.69
C VAL A 44 -16.45 -23.59 7.87
N ASP A 45 -17.59 -23.48 7.21
CA ASP A 45 -18.08 -24.51 6.29
C ASP A 45 -17.68 -24.16 4.85
N LEU A 46 -16.65 -24.83 4.34
CA LEU A 46 -16.19 -24.73 2.96
C LEU A 46 -16.41 -26.05 2.24
N SER A 47 -16.91 -25.99 1.01
CA SER A 47 -17.02 -27.18 0.16
C SER A 47 -15.63 -27.73 -0.17
N LEU A 48 -15.35 -28.95 0.24
CA LEU A 48 -14.04 -29.60 0.07
C LEU A 48 -13.65 -29.87 -1.39
N GLY A 49 -14.62 -29.83 -2.31
CA GLY A 49 -14.41 -30.01 -3.74
C GLY A 49 -14.19 -28.70 -4.50
N THR A 50 -14.41 -27.53 -3.90
CA THR A 50 -14.20 -26.24 -4.55
C THR A 50 -12.73 -26.04 -4.89
N LEU A 51 -12.44 -25.52 -6.09
CA LEU A 51 -11.07 -25.22 -6.51
C LEU A 51 -10.56 -23.95 -5.83
N ILE A 52 -9.29 -23.94 -5.51
CA ILE A 52 -8.65 -22.79 -4.84
C ILE A 52 -8.83 -21.48 -5.62
N ARG A 53 -8.80 -21.53 -6.96
CA ARG A 53 -9.02 -20.35 -7.81
C ARG A 53 -10.39 -19.70 -7.63
N ASP A 54 -11.40 -20.49 -7.25
CA ASP A 54 -12.80 -20.05 -7.13
C ASP A 54 -13.13 -19.52 -5.73
N LEU A 55 -12.17 -19.61 -4.78
CA LEU A 55 -12.29 -19.10 -3.42
C LEU A 55 -11.95 -17.60 -3.35
N SER A 56 -12.60 -16.89 -2.43
CA SER A 56 -12.21 -15.54 -2.04
C SER A 56 -10.81 -15.51 -1.39
N PRO A 57 -10.15 -14.36 -1.35
CA PRO A 57 -8.85 -14.22 -0.67
C PRO A 57 -8.88 -14.67 0.79
N ALA A 58 -9.92 -14.35 1.55
CA ALA A 58 -10.10 -14.80 2.93
C ALA A 58 -10.24 -16.31 3.04
N GLU A 59 -11.07 -16.94 2.20
CA GLU A 59 -11.24 -18.38 2.19
C GLU A 59 -9.94 -19.12 1.85
N ARG A 60 -9.14 -18.59 0.90
CA ARG A 60 -7.80 -19.12 0.61
C ARG A 60 -6.90 -19.08 1.84
N LYS A 61 -6.98 -18.01 2.64
CA LYS A 61 -6.23 -17.90 3.88
C LYS A 61 -6.68 -18.92 4.92
N ILE A 62 -7.99 -19.14 5.03
CA ILE A 62 -8.56 -20.18 5.91
C ILE A 62 -8.10 -21.57 5.50
N VAL A 63 -8.03 -21.87 4.20
CA VAL A 63 -7.46 -23.15 3.71
C VAL A 63 -5.98 -23.30 4.09
N GLN A 64 -5.18 -22.22 4.04
CA GLN A 64 -3.79 -22.25 4.52
C GLN A 64 -3.70 -22.54 6.02
N ILE A 65 -4.59 -21.96 6.81
CA ILE A 65 -4.68 -22.22 8.26
C ILE A 65 -5.07 -23.69 8.51
N ALA A 66 -6.10 -24.17 7.83
CA ALA A 66 -6.54 -25.57 7.92
C ALA A 66 -5.42 -26.55 7.57
N ARG A 67 -4.61 -26.25 6.54
CA ARG A 67 -3.42 -27.04 6.18
C ARG A 67 -2.39 -27.09 7.30
N ALA A 68 -2.19 -26.00 8.04
CA ALA A 68 -1.25 -26.01 9.17
C ALA A 68 -1.78 -26.80 10.37
N LEU A 69 -3.11 -26.89 10.52
CA LEU A 69 -3.77 -27.55 11.66
C LEU A 69 -4.12 -29.03 11.43
N VAL A 70 -4.14 -29.49 10.16
CA VAL A 70 -4.42 -30.90 9.86
C VAL A 70 -3.33 -31.83 10.40
N ILE A 71 -2.15 -31.28 10.73
CA ILE A 71 -1.09 -31.94 11.46
C ILE A 71 -1.58 -32.16 12.89
N GLU A 72 -1.72 -33.42 13.31
CA GLU A 72 -2.13 -33.73 14.66
C GLU A 72 -1.13 -33.22 15.70
N GLY A 73 -1.65 -32.57 16.74
CA GLY A 73 -0.85 -32.07 17.88
C GLY A 73 -0.20 -30.71 17.69
N ALA A 74 -0.62 -29.91 16.72
CA ALA A 74 -0.17 -28.53 16.60
C ALA A 74 -0.58 -27.73 17.86
N LYS A 75 0.42 -27.30 18.67
CA LYS A 75 0.21 -26.50 19.89
C LYS A 75 0.48 -25.02 19.68
N LEU A 76 1.20 -24.68 18.60
CA LEU A 76 1.60 -23.32 18.26
C LEU A 76 1.44 -23.10 16.76
N VAL A 77 0.80 -21.99 16.39
CA VAL A 77 0.70 -21.53 15.00
C VAL A 77 1.30 -20.14 14.87
N VAL A 78 2.14 -19.95 13.85
CA VAL A 78 2.75 -18.66 13.55
C VAL A 78 2.06 -18.07 12.31
N PHE A 79 1.49 -16.89 12.45
CA PHE A 79 0.90 -16.10 11.37
C PHE A 79 1.83 -14.95 11.01
N ASP A 80 2.26 -14.92 9.75
CA ASP A 80 3.08 -13.84 9.22
C ASP A 80 2.23 -13.02 8.24
N GLU A 81 1.86 -11.81 8.65
CA GLU A 81 1.00 -10.86 7.93
C GLU A 81 -0.24 -11.53 7.27
N PRO A 82 -1.10 -12.20 8.04
CA PRO A 82 -2.18 -13.00 7.44
C PRO A 82 -3.26 -12.16 6.75
N THR A 83 -3.37 -10.88 7.06
CA THR A 83 -4.43 -9.97 6.60
C THR A 83 -3.99 -8.99 5.52
N ALA A 84 -2.70 -8.88 5.24
CA ALA A 84 -2.10 -7.87 4.36
C ALA A 84 -2.78 -7.65 3.00
N PRO A 85 -3.27 -8.68 2.25
CA PRO A 85 -3.93 -8.45 0.96
C PRO A 85 -5.47 -8.42 1.04
N LEU A 86 -6.07 -8.38 2.25
CA LEU A 86 -7.50 -8.57 2.45
C LEU A 86 -8.26 -7.24 2.57
N ALA A 87 -9.51 -7.21 2.08
CA ALA A 87 -10.44 -6.13 2.35
C ALA A 87 -10.94 -6.17 3.81
N SER A 88 -11.36 -5.03 4.38
CA SER A 88 -11.74 -4.91 5.79
C SER A 88 -12.77 -5.95 6.26
N ALA A 89 -13.76 -6.27 5.43
CA ALA A 89 -14.75 -7.31 5.75
C ALA A 89 -14.16 -8.73 5.79
N GLU A 90 -13.10 -8.97 5.02
CA GLU A 90 -12.38 -10.26 4.97
C GLU A 90 -11.40 -10.40 6.13
N VAL A 91 -10.76 -9.29 6.54
CA VAL A 91 -9.87 -9.23 7.73
C VAL A 91 -10.62 -9.75 8.95
N LYS A 92 -11.83 -9.25 9.20
CA LYS A 92 -12.64 -9.66 10.35
C LYS A 92 -12.86 -11.17 10.42
N LYS A 93 -13.16 -11.80 9.29
CA LYS A 93 -13.33 -13.28 9.22
C LYS A 93 -12.06 -14.04 9.62
N VAL A 94 -10.90 -13.56 9.18
CA VAL A 94 -9.61 -14.20 9.51
C VAL A 94 -9.29 -14.01 10.99
N LEU A 95 -9.51 -12.82 11.55
CA LEU A 95 -9.30 -12.55 12.98
C LEU A 95 -10.23 -13.40 13.86
N GLU A 96 -11.51 -13.56 13.49
CA GLU A 96 -12.47 -14.43 14.19
C GLU A 96 -11.97 -15.89 14.24
N VAL A 97 -11.41 -16.39 13.13
CA VAL A 97 -10.80 -17.73 13.07
C VAL A 97 -9.61 -17.83 14.02
N ILE A 98 -8.74 -16.82 14.05
CA ILE A 98 -7.55 -16.81 14.93
C ILE A 98 -7.98 -16.74 16.42
N GLN A 99 -8.96 -15.92 16.74
CA GLN A 99 -9.53 -15.84 18.11
C GLN A 99 -10.12 -17.19 18.55
N ARG A 100 -10.73 -17.93 17.61
CA ARG A 100 -11.25 -19.26 17.89
C ARG A 100 -10.13 -20.25 18.21
N LEU A 101 -9.01 -20.21 17.49
CA LEU A 101 -7.82 -21.02 17.78
C LEU A 101 -7.30 -20.77 19.21
N LYS A 102 -7.25 -19.52 19.64
CA LYS A 102 -6.90 -19.16 21.04
C LYS A 102 -7.84 -19.83 22.03
N ARG A 103 -9.15 -19.79 21.78
CA ARG A 103 -10.16 -20.43 22.67
C ARG A 103 -10.02 -21.96 22.72
N GLU A 104 -9.58 -22.58 21.64
CA GLU A 104 -9.28 -24.02 21.58
C GLU A 104 -7.93 -24.39 22.24
N GLY A 105 -7.24 -23.42 22.87
CA GLY A 105 -5.98 -23.65 23.59
C GLY A 105 -4.74 -23.72 22.67
N ILE A 106 -4.84 -23.33 21.42
CA ILE A 106 -3.70 -23.26 20.51
C ILE A 106 -2.98 -21.92 20.72
N SER A 107 -1.69 -21.99 21.02
CA SER A 107 -0.87 -20.79 21.13
C SER A 107 -0.67 -20.15 19.75
N VAL A 108 -0.74 -18.82 19.70
CA VAL A 108 -0.62 -18.07 18.45
C VAL A 108 0.52 -17.06 18.57
N VAL A 109 1.44 -17.07 17.61
CA VAL A 109 2.36 -15.96 17.35
C VAL A 109 1.83 -15.21 16.13
N TYR A 110 1.49 -13.94 16.31
CA TYR A 110 0.90 -13.10 15.28
C TYR A 110 1.86 -11.97 14.92
N VAL A 111 2.38 -12.02 13.68
CA VAL A 111 3.27 -10.98 13.16
C VAL A 111 2.46 -10.09 12.21
N SER A 112 2.35 -8.82 12.53
CA SER A 112 1.62 -7.83 11.74
C SER A 112 2.21 -6.44 11.95
N HIS A 113 2.01 -5.57 10.97
CA HIS A 113 2.23 -4.13 11.09
C HIS A 113 0.91 -3.34 11.28
N TYR A 114 -0.23 -4.02 11.28
CA TYR A 114 -1.55 -3.43 11.55
C TYR A 114 -1.81 -3.40 13.04
N LEU A 115 -1.51 -2.27 13.69
CA LEU A 115 -1.57 -2.14 15.14
C LEU A 115 -2.97 -2.36 15.72
N ALA A 116 -4.03 -1.99 14.99
CA ALA A 116 -5.41 -2.22 15.41
C ALA A 116 -5.70 -3.72 15.60
N GLU A 117 -5.22 -4.57 14.69
CA GLU A 117 -5.38 -6.03 14.80
C GLU A 117 -4.61 -6.59 15.99
N ILE A 118 -3.40 -6.06 16.22
CA ILE A 118 -2.54 -6.47 17.33
C ILE A 118 -3.20 -6.17 18.67
N VAL A 119 -3.72 -4.96 18.83
CA VAL A 119 -4.42 -4.52 20.05
C VAL A 119 -5.70 -5.33 20.29
N GLU A 120 -6.44 -5.68 19.23
CA GLU A 120 -7.67 -6.47 19.34
C GLU A 120 -7.41 -7.95 19.69
N LEU A 121 -6.31 -8.53 19.15
CA LEU A 121 -6.10 -9.98 19.14
C LEU A 121 -5.13 -10.47 20.23
N CYS A 122 -4.08 -9.71 20.50
CA CYS A 122 -2.93 -10.20 21.24
C CYS A 122 -3.04 -9.96 22.76
N ASP A 123 -2.63 -10.95 23.57
CA ASP A 123 -2.52 -10.80 25.03
C ASP A 123 -1.20 -10.13 25.43
N ARG A 124 -0.18 -10.22 24.55
CA ARG A 124 1.13 -9.60 24.73
C ARG A 124 1.71 -9.22 23.40
N VAL A 125 2.31 -8.04 23.32
CA VAL A 125 3.00 -7.53 22.13
C VAL A 125 4.48 -7.34 22.45
N THR A 126 5.34 -7.85 21.56
CA THR A 126 6.77 -7.57 21.60
C THR A 126 7.16 -6.84 20.33
N VAL A 127 7.73 -5.66 20.46
CA VAL A 127 8.12 -4.82 19.32
C VAL A 127 9.57 -5.08 18.94
N PHE A 128 9.77 -5.37 17.66
CA PHE A 128 11.11 -5.46 17.06
C PHE A 128 11.38 -4.24 16.18
N ARG A 129 12.56 -3.63 16.36
CA ARG A 129 13.04 -2.53 15.54
C ARG A 129 14.49 -2.75 15.16
N ASN A 130 14.78 -2.74 13.84
CA ASN A 130 16.12 -2.99 13.30
C ASN A 130 16.77 -4.31 13.82
N GLY A 131 15.97 -5.37 13.95
CA GLY A 131 16.41 -6.67 14.43
C GLY A 131 16.68 -6.77 15.93
N LYS A 132 16.31 -5.74 16.71
CA LYS A 132 16.44 -5.72 18.18
C LYS A 132 15.07 -5.58 18.84
N ASN A 133 14.93 -6.18 20.02
CA ASN A 133 13.76 -5.96 20.86
C ASN A 133 13.75 -4.50 21.33
N ALA A 134 12.66 -3.77 21.02
CA ALA A 134 12.45 -2.38 21.40
C ALA A 134 11.56 -2.21 22.63
N GLY A 135 10.88 -3.29 23.06
CA GLY A 135 10.02 -3.30 24.24
C GLY A 135 8.88 -4.31 24.10
N SER A 136 8.12 -4.47 25.18
CA SER A 136 6.94 -5.35 25.21
C SER A 136 5.84 -4.70 26.03
N ILE A 137 4.59 -4.91 25.63
CA ILE A 137 3.37 -4.48 26.34
C ILE A 137 2.53 -5.72 26.60
N ASP A 138 2.14 -5.91 27.86
CA ASP A 138 1.20 -6.94 28.26
C ASP A 138 -0.24 -6.37 28.22
N SER A 139 -1.19 -7.14 27.72
CA SER A 139 -2.60 -6.77 27.58
C SER A 139 -2.79 -5.40 26.90
N PRO A 140 -2.32 -5.25 25.63
CA PRO A 140 -2.44 -3.99 24.91
C PRO A 140 -3.92 -3.59 24.76
N ASP A 141 -4.19 -2.30 24.87
CA ASP A 141 -5.50 -1.69 24.70
C ASP A 141 -5.42 -0.54 23.66
N PRO A 142 -6.53 0.08 23.25
CA PRO A 142 -6.49 1.22 22.32
C PRO A 142 -5.59 2.39 22.78
N ASN A 143 -5.36 2.57 24.10
CA ASN A 143 -4.49 3.61 24.62
C ASN A 143 -3.00 3.26 24.45
N SER A 144 -2.69 1.98 24.34
CA SER A 144 -1.32 1.48 24.08
C SER A 144 -0.81 1.80 22.68
N MET A 145 -1.69 2.27 21.78
CA MET A 145 -1.36 2.54 20.37
C MET A 145 -0.20 3.54 20.22
N ALA A 146 -0.23 4.62 20.99
CA ALA A 146 0.81 5.65 20.94
C ALA A 146 2.18 5.11 21.38
N GLU A 147 2.20 4.30 22.43
CA GLU A 147 3.41 3.66 22.96
C GLU A 147 3.98 2.63 21.97
N LEU A 148 3.11 1.80 21.35
CA LEU A 148 3.52 0.85 20.32
C LEU A 148 4.17 1.56 19.12
N ILE A 149 3.56 2.64 18.65
CA ILE A 149 4.12 3.44 17.57
C ILE A 149 5.47 4.03 17.99
N HIS A 150 5.58 4.58 19.20
CA HIS A 150 6.84 5.10 19.72
C HIS A 150 7.93 4.02 19.75
N MET A 151 7.63 2.81 20.19
CA MET A 151 8.58 1.69 20.18
C MET A 151 9.02 1.31 18.77
N ILE A 152 8.08 1.25 17.81
CA ILE A 152 8.35 0.88 16.40
C ILE A 152 9.17 1.95 15.70
N VAL A 153 8.74 3.21 15.78
CA VAL A 153 9.36 4.33 15.05
C VAL A 153 10.57 4.89 15.79
N GLY A 154 10.56 4.81 17.13
CA GLY A 154 11.58 5.41 18.01
C GLY A 154 11.42 6.90 18.20
N ARG A 155 10.23 7.46 17.88
CA ARG A 155 9.84 8.86 18.01
C ARG A 155 8.37 8.94 18.43
N GLN A 156 7.92 10.09 18.91
CA GLN A 156 6.51 10.28 19.28
C GLN A 156 5.61 10.31 18.03
N LEU A 157 4.32 10.06 18.22
CA LEU A 157 3.31 10.03 17.14
C LEU A 157 3.22 11.37 16.41
N GLU A 158 3.41 12.46 17.18
CA GLU A 158 3.45 13.84 16.67
C GLU A 158 4.57 14.07 15.65
N ASP A 159 5.68 13.33 15.76
CA ASP A 159 6.80 13.36 14.82
C ASP A 159 6.56 12.52 13.54
N MET A 160 5.45 11.80 13.43
CA MET A 160 5.15 10.95 12.27
C MET A 160 4.84 11.80 11.05
N TYR A 161 4.10 12.87 11.25
CA TYR A 161 3.76 13.82 10.19
C TYR A 161 4.62 15.07 10.34
N PRO A 162 5.31 15.50 9.28
CA PRO A 162 6.11 16.71 9.32
C PRO A 162 5.22 17.95 9.45
N GLU A 163 5.72 18.97 10.15
CA GLU A 163 5.03 20.25 10.28
C GLU A 163 4.70 20.88 8.91
N ARG A 164 3.60 21.61 8.87
CA ARG A 164 3.13 22.32 7.69
C ARG A 164 3.81 23.67 7.61
N ASN A 165 4.90 23.74 6.87
CA ASN A 165 5.66 24.98 6.67
C ASN A 165 5.49 25.44 5.22
N GLY A 166 5.00 26.65 5.03
CA GLY A 166 4.92 27.32 3.73
C GLY A 166 3.52 27.83 3.38
N THR A 167 3.49 28.89 2.62
CA THR A 167 2.26 29.45 2.01
C THR A 167 2.20 29.02 0.56
N PRO A 168 1.14 28.29 0.12
CA PRO A 168 0.93 27.98 -1.28
C PRO A 168 0.89 29.25 -2.14
N THR A 169 1.52 29.20 -3.32
CA THR A 169 1.62 30.41 -4.18
C THR A 169 0.77 30.26 -5.45
N THR A 170 1.39 29.98 -6.59
CA THR A 170 0.75 29.91 -7.90
C THR A 170 0.33 28.49 -8.24
N ASP A 171 -0.72 28.35 -9.04
CA ASP A 171 -1.19 27.03 -9.49
C ASP A 171 -0.14 26.33 -10.36
N VAL A 172 0.20 25.09 -10.02
CA VAL A 172 1.05 24.19 -10.79
C VAL A 172 0.20 23.32 -11.70
N LEU A 173 -0.94 22.86 -11.17
CA LEU A 173 -1.90 22.04 -11.89
C LEU A 173 -3.30 22.60 -11.69
N SER A 174 -4.06 22.73 -12.78
CA SER A 174 -5.48 23.05 -12.73
C SER A 174 -6.24 22.03 -13.58
N ALA A 175 -7.23 21.41 -12.97
CA ALA A 175 -8.19 20.51 -13.59
C ALA A 175 -9.53 21.25 -13.70
N GLU A 176 -10.10 21.35 -14.90
CA GLU A 176 -11.33 22.10 -15.17
C GLU A 176 -12.35 21.16 -15.80
N HIS A 177 -13.44 20.87 -15.09
CA HIS A 177 -14.58 20.03 -15.53
C HIS A 177 -14.17 18.68 -16.12
N LEU A 178 -13.17 18.00 -15.51
CA LEU A 178 -12.69 16.74 -16.01
C LEU A 178 -13.75 15.65 -15.91
N GLY A 179 -13.80 14.79 -16.94
CA GLY A 179 -14.61 13.59 -16.98
C GLY A 179 -13.98 12.53 -17.88
N ASP A 180 -14.19 11.25 -17.52
CA ASP A 180 -13.80 10.10 -18.32
C ASP A 180 -14.96 9.50 -19.12
N GLY A 181 -16.17 10.07 -18.92
CA GLY A 181 -17.43 9.62 -19.53
C GLY A 181 -18.00 8.35 -18.93
N ARG A 182 -17.48 7.84 -17.81
CA ARG A 182 -17.91 6.57 -17.17
C ARG A 182 -17.93 6.62 -15.65
N LYS A 183 -16.77 6.87 -15.03
CA LYS A 183 -16.52 6.73 -13.60
C LYS A 183 -16.60 8.03 -12.84
N PHE A 184 -16.18 9.13 -13.47
CA PHE A 184 -16.23 10.44 -12.86
C PHE A 184 -16.61 11.53 -13.86
N SER A 185 -17.12 12.64 -13.38
CA SER A 185 -17.52 13.79 -14.18
C SER A 185 -17.45 15.10 -13.40
N GLN A 186 -17.28 16.22 -14.12
CA GLN A 186 -17.29 17.59 -13.57
C GLN A 186 -16.26 17.80 -12.43
N ILE A 187 -15.12 17.10 -12.48
CA ILE A 187 -14.05 17.27 -11.50
C ILE A 187 -13.28 18.56 -11.79
N SER A 188 -13.30 19.48 -10.83
CA SER A 188 -12.54 20.73 -10.92
C SER A 188 -11.79 20.99 -9.64
N PHE A 189 -10.46 21.19 -9.73
CA PHE A 189 -9.59 21.53 -8.61
C PHE A 189 -8.26 22.06 -9.11
N SER A 190 -7.49 22.68 -8.22
CA SER A 190 -6.12 23.09 -8.50
C SER A 190 -5.15 22.58 -7.42
N VAL A 191 -3.87 22.53 -7.76
CA VAL A 191 -2.76 22.27 -6.84
C VAL A 191 -1.74 23.39 -7.03
N ARG A 192 -1.37 24.05 -5.93
CA ARG A 192 -0.44 25.19 -5.93
C ARG A 192 0.99 24.75 -5.64
N LYS A 193 1.94 25.62 -5.97
CA LYS A 193 3.34 25.45 -5.54
C LYS A 193 3.41 25.46 -4.02
N GLY A 194 4.09 24.47 -3.46
CA GLY A 194 4.25 24.33 -2.02
C GLY A 194 3.04 23.69 -1.31
N GLU A 195 2.02 23.27 -2.06
CA GLU A 195 0.80 22.67 -1.52
C GLU A 195 0.81 21.15 -1.64
N ILE A 196 0.30 20.47 -0.62
CA ILE A 196 -0.04 19.06 -0.66
C ILE A 196 -1.57 18.96 -0.59
N VAL A 197 -2.19 18.57 -1.71
CA VAL A 197 -3.63 18.34 -1.81
C VAL A 197 -3.92 16.85 -1.66
N GLY A 198 -4.85 16.51 -0.76
CA GLY A 198 -5.36 15.15 -0.58
C GLY A 198 -6.55 14.88 -1.48
N LEU A 199 -6.61 13.71 -2.09
CA LEU A 199 -7.78 13.20 -2.80
C LEU A 199 -8.29 11.99 -2.00
N ALA A 200 -9.37 12.20 -1.25
CA ALA A 200 -9.96 11.26 -0.33
C ALA A 200 -11.14 10.53 -0.99
N GLY A 201 -11.19 9.21 -0.88
CA GLY A 201 -12.33 8.43 -1.35
C GLY A 201 -12.20 6.97 -0.96
N VAL A 202 -13.33 6.28 -0.81
CA VAL A 202 -13.33 4.83 -0.64
C VAL A 202 -12.95 4.14 -1.95
N LEU A 203 -12.56 2.87 -1.88
CA LEU A 203 -12.25 2.09 -3.07
C LEU A 203 -13.41 2.12 -4.07
N GLY A 204 -13.12 2.51 -5.31
CA GLY A 204 -14.11 2.66 -6.38
C GLY A 204 -14.85 4.02 -6.38
N ALA A 205 -14.49 4.97 -5.52
CA ALA A 205 -15.06 6.32 -5.53
C ALA A 205 -14.73 7.14 -6.78
N GLY A 206 -13.69 6.75 -7.55
CA GLY A 206 -13.24 7.45 -8.76
C GLY A 206 -11.89 8.12 -8.63
N CYS A 207 -11.24 8.08 -7.46
CA CYS A 207 -9.93 8.70 -7.23
C CYS A 207 -8.84 8.11 -8.14
N GLU A 208 -8.82 6.79 -8.30
CA GLU A 208 -7.87 6.09 -9.17
C GLU A 208 -8.01 6.54 -10.63
N GLU A 209 -9.25 6.58 -11.12
CA GLU A 209 -9.53 7.00 -12.49
C GLU A 209 -9.15 8.47 -12.74
N ILE A 210 -9.34 9.36 -11.74
CA ILE A 210 -8.88 10.75 -11.81
C ILE A 210 -7.36 10.81 -11.93
N VAL A 211 -6.64 10.09 -11.07
CA VAL A 211 -5.17 9.98 -11.11
C VAL A 211 -4.69 9.46 -12.46
N ASP A 212 -5.28 8.37 -12.96
CA ASP A 212 -4.95 7.78 -14.26
C ASP A 212 -5.13 8.76 -15.41
N CYS A 213 -6.20 9.55 -15.40
CA CYS A 213 -6.45 10.57 -16.41
C CYS A 213 -5.40 11.70 -16.36
N LEU A 214 -5.02 12.15 -15.16
CA LEU A 214 -4.03 13.20 -14.96
C LEU A 214 -2.63 12.82 -15.47
N VAL A 215 -2.30 11.53 -15.51
CA VAL A 215 -1.02 11.06 -16.03
C VAL A 215 -1.11 10.45 -17.44
N GLY A 216 -2.31 10.44 -18.02
CA GLY A 216 -2.53 9.94 -19.39
C GLY A 216 -2.53 8.42 -19.52
N LEU A 217 -2.77 7.68 -18.46
CA LEU A 217 -3.06 6.23 -18.46
C LEU A 217 -4.48 5.98 -18.97
N ARG A 218 -5.40 6.92 -18.72
CA ARG A 218 -6.77 6.94 -19.26
C ARG A 218 -7.02 8.22 -20.06
N PRO A 219 -7.85 8.20 -21.09
CA PRO A 219 -8.19 9.39 -21.86
C PRO A 219 -9.14 10.29 -21.06
N ILE A 220 -8.85 11.59 -21.03
CA ILE A 220 -9.80 12.62 -20.61
C ILE A 220 -10.80 12.79 -21.75
N ARG A 221 -12.10 12.64 -21.46
CA ARG A 221 -13.22 12.79 -22.40
C ARG A 221 -13.82 14.18 -22.35
N GLU A 222 -13.86 14.79 -21.17
CA GLU A 222 -14.44 16.10 -20.91
C GLU A 222 -13.46 16.96 -20.12
N GLY A 223 -13.54 18.27 -20.31
CA GLY A 223 -12.72 19.23 -19.60
C GLY A 223 -11.30 19.39 -20.12
N GLN A 224 -10.45 19.97 -19.30
CA GLN A 224 -9.05 20.26 -19.66
C GLN A 224 -8.14 20.28 -18.43
N VAL A 225 -6.85 20.02 -18.69
CA VAL A 225 -5.77 20.15 -17.68
C VAL A 225 -4.83 21.26 -18.11
N LYS A 226 -4.44 22.09 -17.16
CA LYS A 226 -3.39 23.09 -17.30
C LYS A 226 -2.23 22.76 -16.35
N LEU A 227 -1.01 22.95 -16.80
CA LEU A 227 0.21 22.95 -15.98
C LEU A 227 0.81 24.35 -16.02
N GLY A 228 0.75 25.05 -14.88
CA GLY A 228 0.86 26.50 -14.85
C GLY A 228 -0.19 27.12 -15.76
N ASP A 229 0.22 28.08 -16.61
CA ASP A 229 -0.69 28.77 -17.54
C ASP A 229 -0.93 28.00 -18.85
N LYS A 230 -0.30 26.84 -19.05
CA LYS A 230 -0.35 26.10 -20.31
C LYS A 230 -1.34 24.96 -20.25
N ARG A 231 -2.30 24.97 -21.20
CA ARG A 231 -3.15 23.81 -21.46
C ARG A 231 -2.30 22.66 -22.01
N VAL A 232 -2.44 21.47 -21.43
CA VAL A 232 -1.69 20.26 -21.83
C VAL A 232 -2.63 19.13 -22.22
N THR A 233 -2.17 18.33 -23.17
CA THR A 233 -2.90 17.10 -23.56
C THR A 233 -2.09 15.90 -23.11
N LEU A 234 -2.56 15.25 -22.05
CA LEU A 234 -1.91 14.12 -21.39
C LEU A 234 -2.46 12.81 -22.01
N ARG A 235 -1.71 12.23 -22.94
CA ARG A 235 -2.10 10.99 -23.66
C ARG A 235 -1.22 9.79 -23.30
N SER A 236 -0.25 9.98 -22.44
CA SER A 236 0.63 8.91 -21.93
C SER A 236 1.47 9.43 -20.77
N PRO A 237 1.94 8.55 -19.86
CA PRO A 237 2.85 8.93 -18.77
C PRO A 237 4.15 9.58 -19.28
N ALA A 238 4.66 9.17 -20.42
CA ALA A 238 5.84 9.78 -21.03
C ALA A 238 5.61 11.24 -21.44
N LYS A 239 4.38 11.59 -21.87
CA LYS A 239 4.00 13.00 -22.14
C LYS A 239 3.80 13.77 -20.84
N ALA A 240 3.16 13.20 -19.84
CA ALA A 240 3.02 13.81 -18.51
C ALA A 240 4.41 14.15 -17.93
N LEU A 241 5.35 13.21 -18.01
CA LEU A 241 6.73 13.40 -17.57
C LEU A 241 7.42 14.57 -18.30
N LYS A 242 7.27 14.66 -19.62
CA LYS A 242 7.82 15.79 -20.41
C LYS A 242 7.25 17.15 -20.01
N HIS A 243 6.04 17.19 -19.49
CA HIS A 243 5.43 18.40 -18.93
C HIS A 243 5.76 18.62 -17.45
N GLY A 244 6.63 17.79 -16.85
CA GLY A 244 7.03 17.92 -15.45
C GLY A 244 6.02 17.36 -14.44
N LEU A 245 5.17 16.41 -14.85
CA LEU A 245 4.22 15.72 -13.99
C LEU A 245 4.61 14.24 -13.87
N VAL A 246 4.72 13.75 -12.64
CA VAL A 246 5.16 12.37 -12.32
C VAL A 246 4.17 11.68 -11.41
N LEU A 247 3.91 10.39 -11.68
CA LEU A 247 3.15 9.49 -10.83
C LEU A 247 4.09 8.58 -10.02
N ILE A 248 3.80 8.49 -8.73
CA ILE A 248 4.30 7.44 -7.84
C ILE A 248 3.12 6.47 -7.64
N PRO A 249 3.14 5.29 -8.30
CA PRO A 249 1.99 4.38 -8.31
C PRO A 249 1.87 3.60 -7.01
N ARG A 250 0.64 3.14 -6.71
CA ARG A 250 0.34 2.27 -5.56
C ARG A 250 1.04 0.91 -5.64
N ASP A 251 1.05 0.29 -6.82
CA ASP A 251 1.75 -0.98 -7.03
C ASP A 251 3.18 -0.73 -7.49
N ARG A 252 4.07 -0.59 -6.51
CA ARG A 252 5.49 -0.40 -6.76
C ARG A 252 6.15 -1.53 -7.54
N ARG A 253 5.62 -2.77 -7.43
CA ARG A 253 6.25 -3.96 -8.02
C ARG A 253 5.86 -4.15 -9.48
N ASN A 254 4.62 -3.91 -9.83
CA ASN A 254 4.12 -4.09 -11.18
C ASN A 254 4.25 -2.81 -12.01
N ASP A 255 3.98 -1.64 -11.43
CA ASP A 255 3.93 -0.37 -12.14
C ASP A 255 5.12 0.55 -11.79
N GLY A 256 5.67 0.39 -10.59
CA GLY A 256 6.73 1.27 -10.07
C GLY A 256 8.14 0.86 -10.46
N LEU A 257 8.46 -0.42 -10.61
CA LEU A 257 9.82 -0.94 -10.77
C LEU A 257 9.93 -1.95 -11.90
N VAL A 258 11.10 -1.99 -12.53
CA VAL A 258 11.52 -3.14 -13.32
C VAL A 258 12.37 -4.03 -12.41
N LEU A 259 11.77 -5.06 -11.81
CA LEU A 259 12.33 -5.86 -10.73
C LEU A 259 13.67 -6.54 -11.09
N ASP A 260 13.86 -6.90 -12.36
CA ASP A 260 15.10 -7.52 -12.85
C ASP A 260 16.24 -6.54 -13.14
N MET A 261 15.94 -5.25 -13.21
CA MET A 261 16.92 -4.19 -13.38
C MET A 261 17.58 -3.82 -12.05
N SER A 262 18.80 -3.29 -12.15
CA SER A 262 19.53 -2.78 -10.99
C SER A 262 18.86 -1.50 -10.42
N VAL A 263 19.24 -1.14 -9.20
CA VAL A 263 18.86 0.13 -8.56
C VAL A 263 19.24 1.31 -9.46
N THR A 264 20.47 1.34 -10.00
CA THR A 264 20.92 2.38 -10.93
C THR A 264 20.01 2.50 -12.15
N GLN A 265 19.69 1.38 -12.79
CA GLN A 265 18.84 1.36 -14.00
C GLN A 265 17.43 1.84 -13.69
N ASN A 266 16.84 1.41 -12.56
CA ASN A 266 15.52 1.87 -12.15
C ASN A 266 15.50 3.37 -11.86
N ILE A 267 16.48 3.92 -11.14
CA ILE A 267 16.55 5.34 -10.80
C ILE A 267 16.66 6.20 -12.06
N THR A 268 17.50 5.82 -13.02
CA THR A 268 17.74 6.62 -14.21
C THR A 268 16.77 6.37 -15.36
N LEU A 269 15.79 5.46 -15.19
CA LEU A 269 14.84 5.07 -16.23
C LEU A 269 14.03 6.25 -16.79
N SER A 270 13.64 7.20 -15.93
CA SER A 270 12.88 8.39 -16.33
C SER A 270 13.71 9.48 -17.01
N THR A 271 15.05 9.38 -16.93
CA THR A 271 16.00 10.37 -17.48
C THR A 271 17.02 9.74 -18.41
N LEU A 272 16.62 8.71 -19.17
CA LEU A 272 17.50 7.99 -20.07
C LEU A 272 18.17 8.91 -21.11
N SER A 273 17.47 9.93 -21.61
CA SER A 273 18.03 10.94 -22.51
C SER A 273 19.24 11.66 -21.94
N ASP A 274 19.26 11.90 -20.62
CA ASP A 274 20.35 12.63 -19.93
C ASP A 274 21.60 11.75 -19.72
N VAL A 275 21.38 10.45 -19.59
CA VAL A 275 22.46 9.47 -19.34
C VAL A 275 22.88 8.70 -20.60
N ALA A 276 22.18 8.91 -21.72
CA ALA A 276 22.56 8.35 -23.02
C ALA A 276 23.65 9.18 -23.70
N SER A 277 24.45 8.51 -24.53
CA SER A 277 25.41 9.11 -25.44
C SER A 277 25.42 8.26 -26.72
N TRP A 278 25.18 8.86 -27.89
CA TRP A 278 25.11 8.15 -29.17
C TRP A 278 24.13 6.96 -29.19
N GLY A 279 22.98 7.13 -28.50
CA GLY A 279 21.96 6.08 -28.39
C GLY A 279 22.26 4.97 -27.39
N MET A 280 23.41 4.99 -26.73
CA MET A 280 23.81 4.01 -25.70
C MET A 280 23.78 4.64 -24.30
N ILE A 281 23.33 3.86 -23.31
CA ILE A 281 23.31 4.29 -21.91
C ILE A 281 24.74 4.32 -21.36
N SER A 282 25.18 5.47 -20.85
CA SER A 282 26.50 5.66 -20.26
C SER A 282 26.50 5.34 -18.77
N HIS A 283 27.16 4.25 -18.38
CA HIS A 283 27.33 3.89 -16.99
C HIS A 283 28.07 4.97 -16.18
N LYS A 284 29.02 5.68 -16.82
CA LYS A 284 29.75 6.79 -16.19
C LYS A 284 28.84 7.97 -15.83
N LYS A 285 27.72 8.17 -16.55
CA LYS A 285 26.73 9.22 -16.27
C LYS A 285 25.63 8.74 -15.31
N SER A 286 25.19 7.49 -15.42
CA SER A 286 24.08 6.96 -14.61
C SER A 286 24.47 6.64 -13.19
N LEU A 287 25.66 6.07 -12.95
CA LEU A 287 26.10 5.62 -11.63
C LEU A 287 26.20 6.75 -10.59
N PRO A 288 26.82 7.91 -10.87
CA PRO A 288 26.90 9.00 -9.88
C PRO A 288 25.53 9.57 -9.51
N ARG A 289 24.59 9.65 -10.46
CA ARG A 289 23.20 10.10 -10.22
C ARG A 289 22.48 9.13 -9.28
N ALA A 290 22.57 7.83 -9.58
CA ALA A 290 21.97 6.81 -8.72
C ALA A 290 22.60 6.81 -7.32
N GLN A 291 23.90 6.96 -7.19
CA GLN A 291 24.58 7.05 -5.89
C GLN A 291 24.11 8.26 -5.08
N ALA A 292 23.93 9.41 -5.72
CA ALA A 292 23.39 10.61 -5.07
C ALA A 292 21.98 10.35 -4.52
N MET A 293 21.10 9.68 -5.28
CA MET A 293 19.73 9.33 -4.85
C MET A 293 19.74 8.26 -3.75
N ILE A 294 20.57 7.24 -3.87
CA ILE A 294 20.75 6.20 -2.84
C ILE A 294 21.11 6.84 -1.51
N LYS A 295 22.06 7.77 -1.52
CA LYS A 295 22.48 8.52 -0.32
C LYS A 295 21.39 9.45 0.20
N ALA A 296 20.72 10.20 -0.69
CA ALA A 296 19.69 11.18 -0.32
C ALA A 296 18.47 10.55 0.34
N LEU A 297 18.09 9.32 -0.08
CA LEU A 297 16.93 8.58 0.43
C LEU A 297 17.30 7.44 1.38
N ASP A 298 18.57 7.29 1.74
CA ASP A 298 19.07 6.19 2.57
C ASP A 298 18.56 4.81 2.10
N ILE A 299 18.78 4.50 0.80
CA ILE A 299 18.41 3.21 0.24
C ILE A 299 19.39 2.14 0.72
N ARG A 300 18.87 1.06 1.30
CA ARG A 300 19.68 -0.02 1.86
C ARG A 300 19.37 -1.38 1.20
N PRO A 301 20.40 -2.21 0.95
CA PRO A 301 21.81 -1.94 1.11
C PRO A 301 22.34 -0.92 0.09
N VAL A 302 23.45 -0.27 0.40
CA VAL A 302 24.13 0.70 -0.50
C VAL A 302 24.85 -0.06 -1.62
N ASP A 303 24.06 -0.60 -2.54
CA ASP A 303 24.53 -1.37 -3.69
C ASP A 303 23.79 -0.93 -4.96
N PRO A 304 24.40 -0.05 -5.78
CA PRO A 304 23.78 0.45 -7.01
C PRO A 304 23.50 -0.63 -8.07
N GLN A 305 24.21 -1.75 -8.01
CA GLN A 305 24.06 -2.85 -8.99
C GLN A 305 23.06 -3.92 -8.53
N ARG A 306 22.62 -3.87 -7.29
CA ARG A 306 21.64 -4.82 -6.76
C ARG A 306 20.34 -4.75 -7.55
N LYS A 307 19.78 -5.89 -7.94
CA LYS A 307 18.47 -5.95 -8.59
C LYS A 307 17.38 -5.54 -7.62
N ALA A 308 16.41 -4.74 -8.08
CA ALA A 308 15.32 -4.20 -7.28
C ALA A 308 14.49 -5.29 -6.57
N ARG A 309 14.36 -6.48 -7.17
CA ARG A 309 13.64 -7.63 -6.57
C ARG A 309 14.18 -8.09 -5.21
N TYR A 310 15.47 -7.86 -4.94
CA TYR A 310 16.11 -8.29 -3.69
C TYR A 310 16.10 -7.22 -2.59
N LEU A 311 15.40 -6.10 -2.81
CA LEU A 311 15.20 -5.07 -1.80
C LEU A 311 13.94 -5.36 -0.98
N SER A 312 13.95 -4.92 0.29
CA SER A 312 12.73 -4.87 1.12
C SER A 312 11.70 -3.92 0.52
N GLY A 313 10.42 -4.08 0.89
CA GLY A 313 9.33 -3.25 0.40
C GLY A 313 9.57 -1.74 0.57
N GLY A 314 10.03 -1.30 1.74
CA GLY A 314 10.37 0.09 1.99
C GLY A 314 11.51 0.60 1.10
N ASN A 315 12.58 -0.20 0.87
CA ASN A 315 13.65 0.19 -0.03
C ASN A 315 13.23 0.18 -1.51
N GLN A 316 12.33 -0.72 -1.91
CA GLN A 316 11.70 -0.69 -3.24
C GLN A 316 10.95 0.64 -3.45
N GLN A 317 10.16 1.07 -2.47
CA GLN A 317 9.45 2.35 -2.51
C GLN A 317 10.41 3.54 -2.61
N LYS A 318 11.52 3.51 -1.87
CA LYS A 318 12.57 4.53 -1.96
C LYS A 318 13.22 4.58 -3.36
N VAL A 319 13.36 3.45 -4.07
CA VAL A 319 13.86 3.43 -5.46
C VAL A 319 12.84 4.06 -6.43
N VAL A 320 11.53 3.81 -6.26
CA VAL A 320 10.49 4.49 -7.04
C VAL A 320 10.53 5.99 -6.82
N LEU A 321 10.63 6.42 -5.55
CA LEU A 321 10.79 7.84 -5.21
C LEU A 321 12.06 8.44 -5.81
N ALA A 322 13.20 7.73 -5.72
CA ALA A 322 14.47 8.17 -6.30
C ALA A 322 14.34 8.43 -7.81
N ARG A 323 13.69 7.52 -8.55
CA ARG A 323 13.40 7.68 -9.98
C ARG A 323 12.54 8.94 -10.26
N SER A 324 11.54 9.16 -9.42
CA SER A 324 10.61 10.29 -9.57
C SER A 324 11.30 11.62 -9.26
N LEU A 325 12.16 11.65 -8.26
CA LEU A 325 12.96 12.84 -7.90
C LEU A 325 14.02 13.17 -8.95
N GLU A 326 14.65 12.14 -9.54
CA GLU A 326 15.63 12.32 -10.62
C GLU A 326 15.01 12.96 -11.86
N ALA A 327 13.70 12.75 -12.08
CA ALA A 327 12.95 13.35 -13.18
C ALA A 327 12.77 14.88 -13.07
N LYS A 328 13.09 15.51 -11.93
CA LYS A 328 12.98 16.97 -11.67
C LYS A 328 11.61 17.56 -12.03
N ALA A 329 10.54 16.82 -11.69
CA ALA A 329 9.17 17.25 -11.94
C ALA A 329 8.78 18.44 -11.04
N GLN A 330 7.76 19.21 -11.48
CA GLN A 330 7.17 20.30 -10.72
C GLN A 330 5.87 19.85 -10.03
N MET A 331 5.24 18.80 -10.52
CA MET A 331 4.01 18.22 -10.00
C MET A 331 4.20 16.74 -9.74
N PHE A 332 3.94 16.32 -8.50
CA PHE A 332 4.04 14.93 -8.06
C PHE A 332 2.66 14.41 -7.67
N ILE A 333 2.28 13.27 -8.22
CA ILE A 333 1.06 12.55 -7.84
C ILE A 333 1.49 11.28 -7.12
N PHE A 334 1.02 11.11 -5.89
CA PHE A 334 1.20 9.92 -5.08
C PHE A 334 -0.12 9.17 -5.01
N ASP A 335 -0.17 7.96 -5.57
CA ASP A 335 -1.33 7.09 -5.46
C ASP A 335 -1.04 6.02 -4.41
N GLU A 336 -1.74 6.09 -3.27
CA GLU A 336 -1.59 5.20 -2.12
C GLU A 336 -0.11 4.99 -1.71
N PRO A 337 0.63 6.06 -1.36
CA PRO A 337 2.09 6.03 -1.26
C PRO A 337 2.63 5.09 -0.20
N THR A 338 1.84 4.72 0.79
CA THR A 338 2.27 3.93 1.96
C THR A 338 1.65 2.54 2.03
N VAL A 339 0.91 2.11 1.01
CA VAL A 339 0.34 0.76 0.96
C VAL A 339 1.44 -0.30 0.97
N GLY A 340 1.35 -1.25 1.90
CA GLY A 340 2.31 -2.34 2.07
C GLY A 340 3.71 -1.90 2.48
N VAL A 341 3.83 -0.79 3.20
CA VAL A 341 5.05 -0.31 3.86
C VAL A 341 4.86 -0.32 5.37
N ASP A 342 5.93 -0.63 6.09
CA ASP A 342 5.91 -0.59 7.55
C ASP A 342 5.80 0.84 8.10
N VAL A 343 5.37 0.97 9.37
CA VAL A 343 5.09 2.26 10.02
C VAL A 343 6.32 3.18 10.02
N GLY A 344 7.52 2.63 10.18
CA GLY A 344 8.77 3.41 10.15
C GLY A 344 9.03 4.00 8.77
N ALA A 345 8.82 3.21 7.71
CA ALA A 345 8.98 3.67 6.34
C ALA A 345 7.89 4.69 5.94
N LYS A 346 6.66 4.60 6.46
CA LYS A 346 5.61 5.61 6.24
C LYS A 346 6.09 7.01 6.62
N SER A 347 6.63 7.18 7.82
CA SER A 347 7.10 8.50 8.30
C SER A 347 8.24 9.08 7.44
N GLU A 348 9.11 8.23 6.89
CA GLU A 348 10.15 8.68 5.96
C GLU A 348 9.56 9.16 4.63
N ILE A 349 8.56 8.44 4.10
CA ILE A 349 7.84 8.83 2.88
C ILE A 349 7.15 10.18 3.08
N TYR A 350 6.45 10.39 4.21
CA TYR A 350 5.78 11.66 4.51
C TYR A 350 6.76 12.84 4.58
N ARG A 351 7.96 12.65 5.17
CA ARG A 351 9.00 13.68 5.15
C ARG A 351 9.51 13.99 3.75
N ILE A 352 9.61 12.97 2.88
CA ILE A 352 10.01 13.18 1.48
C ILE A 352 8.93 13.99 0.75
N ILE A 353 7.65 13.64 0.92
CA ILE A 353 6.52 14.34 0.32
C ILE A 353 6.49 15.81 0.78
N ARG A 354 6.62 16.06 2.09
CA ARG A 354 6.65 17.44 2.63
C ARG A 354 7.84 18.23 2.09
N LYS A 355 9.04 17.66 2.06
CA LYS A 355 10.22 18.30 1.47
C LYS A 355 10.06 18.65 -0.01
N LEU A 356 9.27 17.88 -0.78
CA LEU A 356 8.96 18.23 -2.17
C LEU A 356 8.11 19.51 -2.25
N ALA A 357 7.07 19.58 -1.42
CA ALA A 357 6.24 20.78 -1.32
C ALA A 357 7.07 21.99 -0.86
N GLU A 358 7.87 21.87 0.20
CA GLU A 358 8.77 22.94 0.69
C GLU A 358 9.73 23.46 -0.39
N LYS A 359 10.14 22.60 -1.33
CA LYS A 359 10.97 22.98 -2.49
C LYS A 359 10.17 23.65 -3.62
N GLY A 360 8.88 23.89 -3.42
CA GLY A 360 8.01 24.57 -4.36
C GLY A 360 7.36 23.65 -5.40
N SER A 361 7.39 22.33 -5.23
CA SER A 361 6.59 21.42 -6.05
C SER A 361 5.14 21.41 -5.60
N GLY A 362 4.19 21.21 -6.53
CA GLY A 362 2.83 20.83 -6.20
C GLY A 362 2.74 19.32 -5.95
N VAL A 363 1.95 18.90 -4.97
CA VAL A 363 1.78 17.50 -4.64
C VAL A 363 0.29 17.16 -4.54
N LEU A 364 -0.11 16.07 -5.20
CA LEU A 364 -1.42 15.44 -5.03
C LEU A 364 -1.22 14.07 -4.39
N VAL A 365 -1.90 13.79 -3.29
CA VAL A 365 -1.87 12.50 -2.60
C VAL A 365 -3.26 11.89 -2.66
N SER A 366 -3.42 10.80 -3.40
CA SER A 366 -4.63 9.98 -3.38
C SER A 366 -4.46 8.90 -2.32
N SER A 367 -5.36 8.84 -1.35
CA SER A 367 -5.34 7.83 -0.29
C SER A 367 -6.73 7.51 0.23
N ASN A 368 -6.93 6.25 0.60
CA ASN A 368 -8.13 5.77 1.29
C ASN A 368 -7.93 5.74 2.83
N GLU A 369 -6.75 6.14 3.33
CA GLU A 369 -6.41 6.18 4.76
C GLU A 369 -6.62 7.60 5.32
N PRO A 370 -7.72 7.86 6.09
CA PRO A 370 -8.04 9.21 6.57
C PRO A 370 -6.93 9.84 7.43
N ALA A 371 -6.25 9.02 8.24
CA ALA A 371 -5.17 9.50 9.10
C ALA A 371 -3.97 10.03 8.28
N GLU A 372 -3.66 9.38 7.14
CA GLU A 372 -2.62 9.84 6.22
C GLU A 372 -2.96 11.20 5.63
N LEU A 373 -4.18 11.36 5.12
CA LEU A 373 -4.64 12.61 4.52
C LEU A 373 -4.67 13.75 5.53
N LEU A 374 -5.27 13.52 6.70
CA LEU A 374 -5.36 14.53 7.77
C LEU A 374 -3.98 14.94 8.32
N GLY A 375 -3.03 14.01 8.40
CA GLY A 375 -1.70 14.31 8.92
C GLY A 375 -0.78 14.98 7.90
N LEU A 376 -0.91 14.61 6.61
CA LEU A 376 0.06 15.00 5.59
C LEU A 376 -0.39 16.17 4.73
N CYS A 377 -1.67 16.24 4.34
CA CYS A 377 -2.19 17.19 3.36
C CYS A 377 -2.52 18.54 3.99
N ASP A 378 -2.40 19.61 3.21
CA ASP A 378 -2.80 20.96 3.60
C ASP A 378 -4.31 21.14 3.38
N ARG A 379 -4.84 20.52 2.30
CA ARG A 379 -6.23 20.58 1.87
C ARG A 379 -6.67 19.22 1.37
N ILE A 380 -7.92 18.82 1.60
CA ILE A 380 -8.49 17.52 1.25
C ILE A 380 -9.73 17.71 0.40
N LEU A 381 -9.74 17.08 -0.76
CA LEU A 381 -10.87 16.96 -1.68
C LEU A 381 -11.52 15.60 -1.47
N VAL A 382 -12.79 15.56 -1.12
CA VAL A 382 -13.50 14.29 -0.91
C VAL A 382 -14.27 13.89 -2.14
N VAL A 383 -13.98 12.71 -2.67
CA VAL A 383 -14.60 12.14 -3.86
C VAL A 383 -15.58 11.05 -3.46
N VAL A 384 -16.83 11.21 -3.89
CA VAL A 384 -17.88 10.22 -3.71
C VAL A 384 -18.57 9.98 -5.05
N ARG A 385 -18.64 8.74 -5.48
CA ARG A 385 -19.29 8.33 -6.74
C ARG A 385 -18.88 9.17 -7.95
N GLY A 386 -17.58 9.45 -8.07
CA GLY A 386 -16.98 10.16 -9.19
C GLY A 386 -17.21 11.67 -9.21
N LYS A 387 -17.56 12.28 -8.07
CA LYS A 387 -17.70 13.74 -7.93
C LYS A 387 -16.96 14.22 -6.69
N ILE A 388 -16.36 15.40 -6.74
CA ILE A 388 -15.88 16.09 -5.54
C ILE A 388 -17.13 16.64 -4.84
N VAL A 389 -17.40 16.11 -3.63
CA VAL A 389 -18.57 16.51 -2.83
C VAL A 389 -18.24 17.59 -1.82
N SER A 390 -16.99 17.67 -1.37
CA SER A 390 -16.54 18.68 -0.43
C SER A 390 -15.03 18.93 -0.52
N GLU A 391 -14.59 20.06 -0.02
CA GLU A 391 -13.20 20.49 0.09
C GLU A 391 -13.00 21.11 1.47
N HIS A 392 -11.95 20.67 2.18
CA HIS A 392 -11.67 21.08 3.55
C HIS A 392 -10.18 21.32 3.76
N LEU A 393 -9.83 22.26 4.62
CA LEU A 393 -8.49 22.30 5.21
C LEU A 393 -8.35 21.11 6.17
N SER A 394 -7.23 20.44 6.17
CA SER A 394 -7.11 19.20 6.94
C SER A 394 -7.23 19.36 8.45
N GLY A 395 -7.07 20.58 8.99
CA GLY A 395 -7.31 20.90 10.40
C GLY A 395 -8.79 21.10 10.77
N GLU A 396 -9.69 21.16 9.79
CA GLU A 396 -11.13 21.40 10.00
C GLU A 396 -11.93 20.12 10.25
N LEU A 397 -11.35 18.96 9.92
CA LEU A 397 -12.02 17.66 10.01
C LEU A 397 -11.38 16.76 11.05
N THR A 398 -12.21 16.05 11.80
CA THR A 398 -11.79 14.87 12.54
C THR A 398 -11.73 13.64 11.63
N ARG A 399 -11.07 12.58 12.10
CA ARG A 399 -10.98 11.32 11.36
C ARG A 399 -12.38 10.74 11.05
N ASP A 400 -13.27 10.76 12.03
CA ASP A 400 -14.60 10.16 11.90
C ASP A 400 -15.48 10.97 10.93
N GLN A 401 -15.39 12.29 10.95
CA GLN A 401 -16.06 13.16 9.98
C GLN A 401 -15.57 12.89 8.56
N LEU A 402 -14.25 12.76 8.35
CA LEU A 402 -13.72 12.44 7.03
C LEU A 402 -14.22 11.08 6.53
N ILE A 403 -14.25 10.05 7.39
CA ILE A 403 -14.79 8.73 7.06
C ILE A 403 -16.27 8.82 6.67
N GLU A 404 -17.07 9.57 7.43
CA GLU A 404 -18.49 9.77 7.18
C GLU A 404 -18.73 10.39 5.79
N ILE A 405 -18.02 11.46 5.46
CA ILE A 405 -18.13 12.11 4.14
C ILE A 405 -17.67 11.15 3.03
N MET A 406 -16.53 10.47 3.19
CA MET A 406 -15.99 9.51 2.20
C MET A 406 -16.98 8.38 1.90
N THR A 407 -17.80 7.98 2.87
CA THR A 407 -18.80 6.91 2.72
C THR A 407 -20.14 7.42 2.17
N GLY A 408 -20.29 8.72 1.94
CA GLY A 408 -21.48 9.35 1.38
C GLY A 408 -22.49 9.79 2.43
N GLY A 409 -22.09 9.89 3.70
CA GLY A 409 -22.81 10.65 4.72
C GLY A 409 -22.83 12.13 4.33
N ILE A 410 -23.96 12.78 4.55
CA ILE A 410 -24.11 14.21 4.23
C ILE A 410 -23.31 15.01 5.28
N ALA A 411 -22.40 15.85 4.81
CA ALA A 411 -21.71 16.83 5.67
C ALA A 411 -22.65 17.97 6.03
#